data_608378509e5cfe6781cb2f3f326a41b2
#
_entry.id   608378509e5cfe6781cb2f3f326a41b2
#
_cell.length_a   1.000
_cell.length_b   1.000
_cell.length_c   1.000
_cell.angle_alpha   90.00
_cell.angle_beta   90.00
_cell.angle_gamma   90.00
#
_symmetry.space_group_name_H-M   'P 1'
#
loop_
_entity.id
_entity.type
_entity.pdbx_description
1 polymer ?
#
loop_
_entity_poly.entity_id
_entity_poly.type
_entity_poly.pdbx_seq_one_letter_code
_entity_poly.pdbx_strand_id
1 'polypeptide(L)'
;ACHRNFSHVPGHTSDMTIANSGVHELDVLRWLLGEDYCKGGVICGKQNRGEDPEVLLDPQVMILETKTGVRIDVEINQHAGYGYDIQCEVVGEKGVVSLPDPATVHTRIDCQAGYEIYNDWTQRFIQAYDAEFSEWAASVEAGKLVGPSSWDGYAACVGADACNTARNTGAYMLPIELPETPEFYR
;
A
#
# COMPACT_ATOMS: atom_id res chain seq x y z
N ALA A 1 6.31 -3.03 4.61
CA ALA A 1 5.14 -2.18 4.86
C ALA A 1 3.92 -3.03 5.20
N CYS A 2 2.86 -2.42 5.73
CA CYS A 2 1.59 -3.09 5.87
C CYS A 2 0.40 -2.16 5.63
N HIS A 3 -0.68 -2.76 5.10
CA HIS A 3 -1.97 -2.14 4.90
C HIS A 3 -3.04 -3.02 5.55
N ARG A 4 -3.55 -2.60 6.70
CA ARG A 4 -4.49 -3.39 7.49
C ARG A 4 -5.80 -2.65 7.64
N ASN A 5 -6.85 -3.21 7.05
CA ASN A 5 -8.21 -2.70 7.17
C ASN A 5 -8.91 -3.35 8.37
N PHE A 6 -9.73 -2.59 9.07
CA PHE A 6 -10.55 -3.10 10.18
C PHE A 6 -11.51 -4.18 9.72
N SER A 7 -12.18 -3.94 8.59
CA SER A 7 -13.08 -4.89 7.94
C SER A 7 -13.17 -4.62 6.44
N HIS A 8 -13.38 -5.65 5.64
CA HIS A 8 -13.61 -5.49 4.20
C HIS A 8 -15.05 -5.11 3.88
N VAL A 9 -15.26 -4.54 2.70
CA VAL A 9 -16.61 -4.32 2.15
C VAL A 9 -17.19 -5.63 1.58
N PRO A 10 -18.50 -5.85 1.69
CA PRO A 10 -19.14 -7.02 1.07
C PRO A 10 -18.82 -7.14 -0.43
N GLY A 11 -18.46 -8.35 -0.87
CA GLY A 11 -18.07 -8.62 -2.26
C GLY A 11 -16.59 -8.34 -2.56
N HIS A 12 -15.78 -8.01 -1.57
CA HIS A 12 -14.33 -7.88 -1.71
C HIS A 12 -13.70 -9.22 -2.09
N THR A 13 -12.77 -9.19 -3.04
CA THR A 13 -12.10 -10.40 -3.56
C THR A 13 -10.61 -10.36 -3.31
N SER A 14 -9.95 -11.51 -3.51
CA SER A 14 -8.50 -11.61 -3.43
C SER A 14 -7.78 -10.67 -4.40
N ASP A 15 -8.31 -10.47 -5.62
CA ASP A 15 -7.76 -9.52 -6.60
C ASP A 15 -7.91 -8.08 -6.11
N MET A 16 -9.05 -7.75 -5.51
CA MET A 16 -9.30 -6.41 -4.97
C MET A 16 -8.38 -6.09 -3.78
N THR A 17 -7.96 -7.09 -3.01
CA THR A 17 -6.98 -6.88 -1.92
C THR A 17 -5.71 -6.25 -2.45
N ILE A 18 -5.22 -6.67 -3.61
CA ILE A 18 -4.02 -6.09 -4.24
C ILE A 18 -4.37 -4.83 -5.03
N ALA A 19 -5.39 -4.87 -5.90
CA ALA A 19 -5.69 -3.80 -6.83
C ALA A 19 -6.39 -2.58 -6.19
N ASN A 20 -6.99 -2.73 -5.01
CA ASN A 20 -7.71 -1.64 -4.33
C ASN A 20 -7.04 -1.21 -3.02
N SER A 21 -6.44 -2.13 -2.26
CA SER A 21 -5.70 -1.78 -1.04
C SER A 21 -4.20 -1.70 -1.32
N GLY A 22 -3.59 -2.76 -1.82
CA GLY A 22 -2.13 -2.82 -2.05
C GLY A 22 -1.60 -1.85 -3.10
N VAL A 23 -2.47 -1.33 -3.98
CA VAL A 23 -2.08 -0.31 -4.98
C VAL A 23 -1.54 0.98 -4.35
N HIS A 24 -2.01 1.33 -3.15
CA HIS A 24 -1.51 2.51 -2.42
C HIS A 24 -0.06 2.32 -2.00
N GLU A 25 0.29 1.14 -1.51
CA GLU A 25 1.67 0.81 -1.14
C GLU A 25 2.57 0.68 -2.37
N LEU A 26 2.03 0.15 -3.48
CA LEU A 26 2.77 0.09 -4.75
C LEU A 26 3.16 1.49 -5.25
N ASP A 27 2.27 2.47 -5.12
CA ASP A 27 2.55 3.85 -5.53
C ASP A 27 3.53 4.54 -4.57
N VAL A 28 3.21 4.57 -3.28
CA VAL A 28 4.01 5.31 -2.29
C VAL A 28 5.42 4.75 -2.12
N LEU A 29 5.60 3.43 -2.17
CA LEU A 29 6.93 2.81 -2.02
C LEU A 29 7.79 3.02 -3.27
N ARG A 30 7.19 3.02 -4.47
CA ARG A 30 7.86 3.40 -5.72
C ARG A 30 8.36 4.85 -5.65
N TRP A 31 7.54 5.77 -5.19
CA TRP A 31 7.91 7.17 -4.97
C TRP A 31 9.03 7.30 -3.92
N LEU A 32 8.90 6.61 -2.79
CA LEU A 32 9.88 6.67 -1.70
C LEU A 32 11.27 6.19 -2.11
N LEU A 33 11.32 5.12 -2.92
CA LEU A 33 12.58 4.55 -3.41
C LEU A 33 13.15 5.29 -4.63
N GLY A 34 12.29 6.01 -5.36
CA GLY A 34 12.69 6.70 -6.60
C GLY A 34 13.02 5.74 -7.74
N GLU A 35 12.51 4.50 -7.71
CA GLU A 35 12.76 3.49 -8.76
C GLU A 35 11.57 2.55 -8.98
N ASP A 36 11.52 1.98 -10.20
CA ASP A 36 10.48 1.04 -10.59
C ASP A 36 10.75 -0.37 -10.08
N TYR A 37 9.68 -1.10 -9.83
CA TYR A 37 9.74 -2.55 -9.60
C TYR A 37 10.08 -3.28 -10.89
N CYS A 38 10.79 -4.40 -10.78
CA CYS A 38 11.08 -5.29 -11.89
C CYS A 38 10.40 -6.65 -11.77
N LYS A 39 10.00 -7.04 -10.57
CA LYS A 39 9.26 -8.28 -10.30
C LYS A 39 8.30 -8.08 -9.14
N GLY A 40 7.19 -8.83 -9.19
CA GLY A 40 6.21 -8.89 -8.13
C GLY A 40 5.54 -10.25 -8.01
N GLY A 41 5.11 -10.58 -6.80
CA GLY A 41 4.37 -11.79 -6.50
C GLY A 41 3.60 -11.66 -5.19
N VAL A 42 2.83 -12.69 -4.86
CA VAL A 42 2.02 -12.74 -3.64
C VAL A 42 2.18 -14.07 -2.96
N ILE A 43 2.40 -14.04 -1.65
CA ILE A 43 2.34 -15.19 -0.78
C ILE A 43 1.07 -15.10 0.05
N CYS A 44 0.29 -16.20 0.06
CA CYS A 44 -0.86 -16.35 0.92
C CYS A 44 -0.53 -17.39 2.00
N GLY A 45 -0.67 -16.98 3.25
CA GLY A 45 -0.48 -17.87 4.39
C GLY A 45 -1.75 -18.62 4.78
N LYS A 46 -1.78 -19.10 6.02
CA LYS A 46 -2.97 -19.73 6.59
C LYS A 46 -4.12 -18.72 6.69
N GLN A 47 -5.27 -19.08 6.13
CA GLN A 47 -6.49 -18.30 6.21
C GLN A 47 -7.23 -18.60 7.51
N ASN A 48 -7.59 -17.57 8.29
CA ASN A 48 -8.05 -17.77 9.68
C ASN A 48 -9.49 -17.31 9.94
N ARG A 49 -10.14 -16.69 8.99
CA ARG A 49 -11.38 -15.93 9.25
C ARG A 49 -12.67 -16.57 8.76
N GLY A 50 -12.62 -17.80 8.24
CA GLY A 50 -13.81 -18.49 7.75
C GLY A 50 -14.36 -17.92 6.44
N GLU A 51 -13.61 -17.05 5.77
CA GLU A 51 -13.92 -16.63 4.40
C GLU A 51 -13.74 -17.80 3.43
N ASP A 52 -14.49 -17.76 2.34
CA ASP A 52 -14.30 -18.70 1.24
C ASP A 52 -12.97 -18.38 0.53
N PRO A 53 -11.96 -19.27 0.57
CA PRO A 53 -10.66 -19.01 -0.07
C PRO A 53 -10.75 -18.85 -1.60
N GLU A 54 -11.81 -19.34 -2.23
CA GLU A 54 -12.07 -19.13 -3.67
C GLU A 54 -12.49 -17.68 -3.97
N VAL A 55 -12.96 -16.94 -2.94
CA VAL A 55 -13.36 -15.54 -3.06
C VAL A 55 -12.32 -14.61 -2.48
N LEU A 56 -11.93 -14.82 -1.22
CA LEU A 56 -11.03 -13.94 -0.50
C LEU A 56 -9.96 -14.71 0.27
N LEU A 57 -8.73 -14.57 -0.18
CA LEU A 57 -7.53 -14.93 0.58
C LEU A 57 -7.11 -13.74 1.44
N ASP A 58 -7.06 -13.91 2.76
CA ASP A 58 -6.71 -12.86 3.72
C ASP A 58 -6.01 -13.46 4.96
N PRO A 59 -4.82 -12.99 5.34
CA PRO A 59 -4.01 -11.95 4.71
C PRO A 59 -3.26 -12.39 3.46
N GLN A 60 -2.80 -11.41 2.69
CA GLN A 60 -1.89 -11.58 1.56
C GLN A 60 -0.59 -10.80 1.82
N VAL A 61 0.53 -11.32 1.34
CA VAL A 61 1.82 -10.61 1.38
C VAL A 61 2.34 -10.43 -0.03
N MET A 62 2.38 -9.19 -0.51
CA MET A 62 3.11 -8.86 -1.74
C MET A 62 4.60 -8.89 -1.48
N ILE A 63 5.35 -9.46 -2.42
CA ILE A 63 6.80 -9.40 -2.47
C ILE A 63 7.19 -8.72 -3.77
N LEU A 64 7.98 -7.64 -3.66
CA LEU A 64 8.42 -6.85 -4.80
C LEU A 64 9.94 -6.77 -4.81
N GLU A 65 10.51 -6.63 -5.99
CA GLU A 65 11.95 -6.42 -6.20
C GLU A 65 12.15 -5.30 -7.20
N THR A 66 13.09 -4.40 -6.91
CA THR A 66 13.50 -3.35 -7.84
C THR A 66 14.68 -3.80 -8.71
N LYS A 67 15.01 -3.04 -9.76
CA LYS A 67 16.17 -3.33 -10.63
C LYS A 67 17.50 -3.28 -9.88
N THR A 68 17.62 -2.48 -8.84
CA THR A 68 18.82 -2.39 -8.01
C THR A 68 18.89 -3.47 -6.93
N GLY A 69 17.86 -4.30 -6.81
CA GLY A 69 17.80 -5.42 -5.88
C GLY A 69 17.22 -5.06 -4.51
N VAL A 70 16.54 -3.91 -4.37
CA VAL A 70 15.79 -3.62 -3.15
C VAL A 70 14.60 -4.56 -3.07
N ARG A 71 14.48 -5.24 -1.94
CA ARG A 71 13.37 -6.13 -1.63
C ARG A 71 12.35 -5.44 -0.76
N ILE A 72 11.08 -5.66 -1.08
CA ILE A 72 9.97 -5.06 -0.38
C ILE A 72 8.94 -6.15 -0.06
N ASP A 73 8.50 -6.16 1.19
CA ASP A 73 7.42 -7.02 1.67
C ASP A 73 6.26 -6.11 2.12
N VAL A 74 5.06 -6.37 1.62
CA VAL A 74 3.84 -5.62 1.97
C VAL A 74 2.77 -6.59 2.45
N GLU A 75 2.50 -6.59 3.75
CA GLU A 75 1.38 -7.33 4.33
C GLU A 75 0.08 -6.56 4.09
N ILE A 76 -0.91 -7.22 3.54
CA ILE A 76 -2.25 -6.66 3.35
C ILE A 76 -3.26 -7.56 4.07
N ASN A 77 -4.04 -6.96 4.97
CA ASN A 77 -5.02 -7.67 5.79
C ASN A 77 -6.35 -6.91 5.76
N GLN A 78 -7.41 -7.58 5.32
CA GLN A 78 -8.75 -6.99 5.21
C GLN A 78 -9.58 -7.13 6.49
N HIS A 79 -9.09 -7.85 7.50
CA HIS A 79 -9.76 -8.10 8.76
C HIS A 79 -8.83 -7.95 9.96
N ALA A 80 -8.15 -6.83 10.08
CA ALA A 80 -7.22 -6.60 11.19
C ALA A 80 -7.91 -6.64 12.57
N GLY A 81 -9.18 -6.25 12.64
CA GLY A 81 -10.04 -6.40 13.83
C GLY A 81 -9.70 -5.48 15.01
N TYR A 82 -8.53 -4.84 14.99
CA TYR A 82 -8.10 -3.91 16.04
C TYR A 82 -8.09 -2.46 15.55
N GLY A 83 -8.23 -2.23 14.25
CA GLY A 83 -8.28 -0.89 13.66
C GLY A 83 -7.71 -0.83 12.26
N TYR A 84 -7.75 0.38 11.69
CA TYR A 84 -7.13 0.70 10.40
C TYR A 84 -5.67 1.11 10.65
N ASP A 85 -4.73 0.29 10.15
CA ASP A 85 -3.32 0.41 10.49
C ASP A 85 -2.43 0.35 9.25
N ILE A 86 -1.81 1.48 8.92
CA ILE A 86 -0.86 1.64 7.83
C ILE A 86 0.51 1.89 8.42
N GLN A 87 1.45 1.00 8.16
CA GLN A 87 2.82 1.10 8.66
C GLN A 87 3.84 0.90 7.53
N CYS A 88 4.97 1.59 7.66
CA CYS A 88 6.10 1.40 6.78
C CYS A 88 7.40 1.55 7.57
N GLU A 89 8.35 0.65 7.30
CA GLU A 89 9.71 0.71 7.81
C GLU A 89 10.69 0.56 6.65
N VAL A 90 11.69 1.42 6.60
CA VAL A 90 12.79 1.35 5.64
C VAL A 90 14.10 1.10 6.38
N VAL A 91 14.72 -0.02 6.07
CA VAL A 91 16.04 -0.40 6.61
C VAL A 91 17.11 0.00 5.59
N GLY A 92 17.91 0.98 5.92
CA GLY A 92 19.06 1.44 5.12
C GLY A 92 20.40 1.04 5.75
N GLU A 93 21.49 1.31 5.04
CA GLU A 93 22.85 0.98 5.51
C GLU A 93 23.24 1.65 6.84
N LYS A 94 22.68 2.81 7.15
CA LYS A 94 23.08 3.63 8.30
C LYS A 94 22.00 3.76 9.36
N GLY A 95 20.83 3.17 9.15
CA GLY A 95 19.74 3.30 10.10
C GLY A 95 18.41 2.81 9.57
N VAL A 96 17.40 2.95 10.40
CA VAL A 96 16.01 2.56 10.13
C VAL A 96 15.12 3.78 10.28
N VAL A 97 14.17 3.94 9.38
CA VAL A 97 13.12 4.96 9.43
C VAL A 97 11.78 4.26 9.39
N SER A 98 10.90 4.59 10.32
CA SER A 98 9.55 4.03 10.39
C SER A 98 8.51 5.14 10.45
N LEU A 99 7.30 4.87 9.93
CA LEU A 99 6.16 5.74 10.18
C LEU A 99 5.84 5.76 11.68
N PRO A 100 5.54 6.94 12.26
CA PRO A 100 5.07 7.00 13.63
C PRO A 100 3.64 6.44 13.73
N ASP A 101 3.28 6.02 14.93
CA ASP A 101 1.88 5.73 15.25
C ASP A 101 1.01 6.97 14.95
N PRO A 102 -0.25 6.78 14.53
CA PRO A 102 -1.16 7.90 14.33
C PRO A 102 -1.24 8.74 15.60
N ALA A 103 -1.13 10.06 15.45
CA ALA A 103 -1.28 10.98 16.58
C ALA A 103 -2.75 10.99 17.03
N THR A 104 -3.05 10.31 18.11
CA THR A 104 -4.37 10.23 18.73
C THR A 104 -4.29 10.61 20.21
N VAL A 105 -5.43 10.61 20.89
CA VAL A 105 -5.48 10.86 22.32
C VAL A 105 -4.88 9.69 23.07
N HIS A 106 -3.86 9.96 23.88
CA HIS A 106 -3.31 8.95 24.78
C HIS A 106 -4.16 8.84 26.04
N THR A 107 -4.52 7.63 26.41
CA THR A 107 -5.31 7.32 27.60
C THR A 107 -4.45 6.65 28.68
N ARG A 108 -4.79 6.93 29.94
CA ARG A 108 -4.24 6.22 31.11
C ARG A 108 -5.41 5.91 32.05
N ILE A 109 -5.84 4.65 32.08
CA ILE A 109 -7.03 4.18 32.81
C ILE A 109 -6.66 2.86 33.48
N ASP A 110 -6.98 2.72 34.76
CA ASP A 110 -6.79 1.47 35.52
C ASP A 110 -5.39 0.88 35.43
N CYS A 111 -4.35 1.70 35.59
CA CYS A 111 -2.94 1.32 35.50
C CYS A 111 -2.51 0.86 34.10
N GLN A 112 -3.28 1.12 33.07
CA GLN A 112 -2.95 0.85 31.65
C GLN A 112 -2.76 2.15 30.89
N ALA A 113 -1.91 2.11 29.85
CA ALA A 113 -1.73 3.20 28.91
C ALA A 113 -1.97 2.73 27.48
N GLY A 114 -2.59 3.56 26.65
CA GLY A 114 -2.85 3.24 25.26
C GLY A 114 -3.28 4.45 24.47
N TYR A 115 -3.64 4.23 23.22
CA TYR A 115 -4.19 5.22 22.31
C TYR A 115 -5.26 4.57 21.44
N GLU A 116 -6.13 5.42 20.89
CA GLU A 116 -7.16 4.98 19.97
C GLU A 116 -6.54 4.71 18.57
N ILE A 117 -6.95 3.63 17.93
CA ILE A 117 -6.64 3.33 16.54
C ILE A 117 -7.93 3.57 15.75
N TYR A 118 -7.86 4.35 14.67
CA TYR A 118 -9.00 4.60 13.81
C TYR A 118 -9.54 3.30 13.20
N ASN A 119 -10.82 3.28 12.91
CA ASN A 119 -11.46 2.12 12.28
C ASN A 119 -11.50 2.19 10.75
N ASP A 120 -11.21 3.36 10.19
CA ASP A 120 -11.16 3.56 8.73
C ASP A 120 -10.17 4.66 8.30
N TRP A 121 -10.01 4.81 7.00
CA TRP A 121 -9.11 5.78 6.38
C TRP A 121 -9.59 7.24 6.47
N THR A 122 -10.90 7.48 6.63
CA THR A 122 -11.47 8.82 6.56
C THR A 122 -10.94 9.75 7.64
N GLN A 123 -10.72 9.22 8.85
CA GLN A 123 -10.14 9.97 9.96
C GLN A 123 -8.61 9.99 9.91
N ARG A 124 -8.01 8.91 9.39
CA ARG A 124 -6.55 8.74 9.35
C ARG A 124 -5.85 9.73 8.42
N PHE A 125 -6.49 10.09 7.30
CA PHE A 125 -5.86 10.83 6.22
C PHE A 125 -6.43 12.23 5.96
N ILE A 126 -7.15 12.84 6.91
CA ILE A 126 -7.71 14.19 6.75
C ILE A 126 -6.64 15.19 6.29
N GLN A 127 -5.49 15.22 6.98
CA GLN A 127 -4.39 16.14 6.64
C GLN A 127 -3.76 15.84 5.27
N ALA A 128 -3.73 14.59 4.87
CA ALA A 128 -3.21 14.19 3.56
C ALA A 128 -4.11 14.72 2.43
N TYR A 129 -5.43 14.58 2.58
CA TYR A 129 -6.38 15.15 1.62
C TYR A 129 -6.33 16.67 1.55
N ASP A 130 -6.21 17.35 2.70
CA ASP A 130 -6.06 18.80 2.75
C ASP A 130 -4.78 19.26 2.01
N ALA A 131 -3.67 18.55 2.21
CA ALA A 131 -2.42 18.81 1.51
C ALA A 131 -2.55 18.56 0.00
N GLU A 132 -3.12 17.41 -0.41
CA GLU A 132 -3.34 17.03 -1.80
C GLU A 132 -4.13 18.11 -2.56
N PHE A 133 -5.28 18.53 -2.03
CA PHE A 133 -6.11 19.55 -2.67
C PHE A 133 -5.43 20.92 -2.71
N SER A 134 -4.70 21.29 -1.66
CA SER A 134 -3.99 22.57 -1.60
C SER A 134 -2.84 22.62 -2.62
N GLU A 135 -2.05 21.54 -2.71
CA GLU A 135 -0.96 21.43 -3.67
C GLU A 135 -1.48 21.34 -5.10
N TRP A 136 -2.56 20.62 -5.35
CA TRP A 136 -3.21 20.58 -6.64
C TRP A 136 -3.68 21.96 -7.10
N ALA A 137 -4.36 22.73 -6.26
CA ALA A 137 -4.79 24.09 -6.57
C ALA A 137 -3.61 24.99 -6.90
N ALA A 138 -2.55 24.96 -6.09
CA ALA A 138 -1.34 25.73 -6.34
C ALA A 138 -0.64 25.32 -7.65
N SER A 139 -0.65 24.03 -8.00
CA SER A 139 -0.09 23.51 -9.25
C SER A 139 -0.84 24.02 -10.48
N VAL A 140 -2.18 24.09 -10.39
CA VAL A 140 -3.03 24.65 -11.46
C VAL A 140 -2.73 26.13 -11.67
N GLU A 141 -2.61 26.91 -10.61
CA GLU A 141 -2.26 28.33 -10.69
C GLU A 141 -0.86 28.56 -11.28
N ALA A 142 0.09 27.72 -10.92
CA ALA A 142 1.47 27.81 -11.41
C ALA A 142 1.66 27.22 -12.82
N GLY A 143 0.67 26.49 -13.36
CA GLY A 143 0.79 25.75 -14.63
C GLY A 143 1.88 24.68 -14.61
N LYS A 144 2.14 24.08 -13.43
CA LYS A 144 3.23 23.13 -13.22
C LYS A 144 2.70 21.90 -12.47
N LEU A 145 2.99 20.71 -12.99
CA LEU A 145 2.63 19.44 -12.30
C LEU A 145 3.31 19.33 -10.94
N VAL A 146 2.53 18.94 -9.94
CA VAL A 146 2.98 18.63 -8.57
C VAL A 146 2.28 17.37 -8.10
N GLY A 147 2.98 16.52 -7.33
CA GLY A 147 2.45 15.27 -6.82
C GLY A 147 2.42 14.13 -7.84
N PRO A 148 1.76 13.01 -7.51
CA PRO A 148 1.67 11.85 -8.38
C PRO A 148 0.92 12.16 -9.68
N SER A 149 1.38 11.58 -10.77
CA SER A 149 0.80 11.73 -12.10
C SER A 149 -0.01 10.50 -12.50
N SER A 150 -0.71 10.58 -13.64
CA SER A 150 -1.38 9.40 -14.22
C SER A 150 -0.39 8.29 -14.59
N TRP A 151 0.89 8.62 -14.83
CA TRP A 151 1.93 7.63 -15.05
C TRP A 151 2.24 6.82 -13.79
N ASP A 152 2.26 7.46 -12.63
CA ASP A 152 2.49 6.79 -11.35
C ASP A 152 1.35 5.82 -11.03
N GLY A 153 0.10 6.26 -11.22
CA GLY A 153 -1.07 5.39 -11.10
C GLY A 153 -1.04 4.20 -12.08
N TYR A 154 -0.63 4.44 -13.33
CA TYR A 154 -0.46 3.36 -14.32
C TYR A 154 0.61 2.35 -13.87
N ALA A 155 1.77 2.83 -13.41
CA ALA A 155 2.84 1.96 -12.92
C ALA A 155 2.41 1.11 -11.72
N ALA A 156 1.66 1.69 -10.78
CA ALA A 156 1.10 0.97 -9.63
C ALA A 156 0.11 -0.13 -10.09
N CYS A 157 -0.77 0.18 -11.06
CA CYS A 157 -1.71 -0.79 -11.63
C CYS A 157 -1.01 -1.96 -12.33
N VAL A 158 0.04 -1.69 -13.12
CA VAL A 158 0.84 -2.76 -13.76
C VAL A 158 1.49 -3.66 -12.71
N GLY A 159 1.99 -3.08 -11.62
CA GLY A 159 2.51 -3.84 -10.49
C GLY A 159 1.46 -4.72 -9.82
N ALA A 160 0.26 -4.17 -9.59
CA ALA A 160 -0.86 -4.90 -9.02
C ALA A 160 -1.31 -6.07 -9.91
N ASP A 161 -1.41 -5.86 -11.22
CA ASP A 161 -1.78 -6.90 -12.19
C ASP A 161 -0.75 -8.03 -12.22
N ALA A 162 0.55 -7.72 -12.20
CA ALA A 162 1.61 -8.73 -12.13
C ALA A 162 1.52 -9.56 -10.84
N CYS A 163 1.28 -8.92 -9.69
CA CYS A 163 1.10 -9.57 -8.41
C CYS A 163 -0.13 -10.48 -8.40
N ASN A 164 -1.29 -10.00 -8.87
CA ASN A 164 -2.50 -10.79 -8.98
C ASN A 164 -2.31 -11.98 -9.93
N THR A 165 -1.68 -11.77 -11.08
CA THR A 165 -1.38 -12.82 -12.05
C THR A 165 -0.45 -13.89 -11.45
N ALA A 166 0.59 -13.48 -10.71
CA ALA A 166 1.49 -14.41 -10.03
C ALA A 166 0.72 -15.31 -9.05
N ARG A 167 -0.15 -14.73 -8.19
CA ARG A 167 -0.98 -15.48 -7.26
C ARG A 167 -1.91 -16.45 -8.00
N ASN A 168 -2.63 -15.97 -9.02
CA ASN A 168 -3.64 -16.74 -9.73
C ASN A 168 -3.05 -17.90 -10.56
N THR A 169 -1.79 -17.76 -10.98
CA THR A 169 -1.07 -18.81 -11.72
C THR A 169 -0.20 -19.71 -10.85
N GLY A 170 -0.05 -19.37 -9.56
CA GLY A 170 0.85 -20.07 -8.64
C GLY A 170 2.33 -19.77 -8.88
N ALA A 171 2.66 -18.76 -9.67
CA ALA A 171 4.02 -18.30 -9.85
C ALA A 171 4.52 -17.57 -8.60
N TYR A 172 5.78 -17.81 -8.21
CA TYR A 172 6.35 -17.11 -7.04
C TYR A 172 6.46 -15.60 -7.28
N MET A 173 6.97 -15.19 -8.42
CA MET A 173 7.05 -13.81 -8.88
C MET A 173 6.95 -13.76 -10.41
N LEU A 174 6.39 -12.70 -10.94
CA LEU A 174 6.36 -12.40 -12.37
C LEU A 174 7.08 -11.08 -12.65
N PRO A 175 7.61 -10.90 -13.88
CA PRO A 175 8.19 -9.63 -14.29
C PRO A 175 7.13 -8.52 -14.25
N ILE A 176 7.56 -7.32 -13.85
CA ILE A 176 6.81 -6.08 -13.97
C ILE A 176 7.50 -5.26 -15.06
N GLU A 177 6.87 -5.17 -16.23
CA GLU A 177 7.43 -4.49 -17.39
C GLU A 177 6.65 -3.20 -17.65
N LEU A 178 7.28 -2.06 -17.39
CA LEU A 178 6.76 -0.75 -17.75
C LEU A 178 7.30 -0.35 -19.12
N PRO A 179 6.46 0.22 -20.00
CA PRO A 179 6.96 0.86 -21.20
C PRO A 179 7.79 2.10 -20.84
N GLU A 180 8.48 2.66 -21.84
CA GLU A 180 9.22 3.88 -21.62
C GLU A 180 8.30 5.02 -21.16
N THR A 181 8.70 5.75 -20.10
CA THR A 181 7.93 6.87 -19.57
C THR A 181 7.68 7.90 -20.68
N PRO A 182 6.42 8.24 -20.99
CA PRO A 182 6.13 9.24 -22.01
C PRO A 182 6.77 10.59 -21.71
N GLU A 183 7.19 11.31 -22.74
CA GLU A 183 7.90 12.60 -22.60
C GLU A 183 7.12 13.62 -21.75
N PHE A 184 5.80 13.58 -21.82
CA PHE A 184 4.90 14.44 -21.03
C PHE A 184 5.09 14.30 -19.51
N TYR A 185 5.56 13.14 -19.03
CA TYR A 185 5.73 12.83 -17.58
C TYR A 185 7.21 12.85 -17.13
N ARG A 186 8.13 13.29 -17.98
CA ARG A 186 9.57 13.38 -17.70
C ARG A 186 10.00 14.73 -17.14
#